data_4abb445570163d7f8b5863745ffa0296
#
_entry.id   4abb445570163d7f8b5863745ffa0296
#
_cell.length_a   1.000
_cell.length_b   1.000
_cell.length_c   1.000
_cell.angle_alpha   90.00
_cell.angle_beta   90.00
_cell.angle_gamma   90.00
#
_symmetry.space_group_name_H-M   'P 1'
#
loop_
_entity.id
_entity.type
_entity.pdbx_description
1 polymer ?
#
loop_
_entity_poly.entity_id
_entity_poly.type
_entity_poly.pdbx_seq_one_letter_code
_entity_poly.pdbx_strand_id
1 'polypeptide(L)'
;MSDQAAIPIPKVTAARRGSLERLRRAMCQNSALSRAGLSERLFAHAFTRLVYAQIWEDPEVDMAAMQLAPGQRVVTIASGGCNALSYLTADPALVEAVDLNAAHVAFGRLKLTAARHLPHYPAFRRFYGGLGGARNIRFYEQFIRPNLDADSRAYWDARRWNGRRRISMFSGDLYRHGLLGLFIGWGHRVARLYGVDPRDMLRATSLAEQQAFFESRLAPLFEKPLIRGLTQRRSALFGLGIPPQQYEALAGAGSGDMAAVLRERLGKLACGFPLADNYFAWQAFGRGYADADDASLPPYLRQDNFELLRARAARMTVTHASYTDFLAAKPDASVDRFVLLDAQDWMSDGQLNDLWREVMRTAAPGARVIFRTAAAPSVLPGRVHDEVLARWDYREAESLAFHARDRSSIYGGFHLYVLRSTS
;
A
#
# COMPACT_ATOMS: atom_id res chain seq x y z
N MET A 1 -16.14 -30.99 40.47
CA MET A 1 -14.94 -30.16 40.36
C MET A 1 -14.39 -30.36 38.97
N SER A 2 -14.78 -29.54 38.01
CA SER A 2 -14.39 -29.64 36.61
C SER A 2 -13.23 -28.69 36.36
N ASP A 3 -12.13 -29.30 36.01
CA ASP A 3 -10.85 -28.66 35.68
C ASP A 3 -11.00 -27.93 34.33
N GLN A 4 -11.07 -26.61 34.34
CA GLN A 4 -11.05 -25.80 33.14
C GLN A 4 -9.60 -25.65 32.68
N ALA A 5 -9.21 -26.48 31.72
CA ALA A 5 -7.93 -26.38 31.03
C ALA A 5 -7.82 -25.02 30.33
N ALA A 6 -6.92 -24.17 30.78
CA ALA A 6 -6.57 -22.89 30.19
C ALA A 6 -6.08 -23.10 28.73
N ILE A 7 -6.71 -22.45 27.80
CA ILE A 7 -6.32 -22.46 26.36
C ILE A 7 -4.93 -21.83 26.25
N PRO A 8 -3.90 -22.52 25.75
CA PRO A 8 -2.55 -21.97 25.67
C PRO A 8 -2.50 -20.85 24.61
N ILE A 9 -2.06 -19.66 25.04
CA ILE A 9 -1.74 -18.54 24.15
C ILE A 9 -0.56 -18.96 23.25
N PRO A 10 -0.68 -18.93 21.92
CA PRO A 10 0.41 -19.36 21.04
C PRO A 10 1.66 -18.51 21.29
N LYS A 11 2.76 -19.16 21.63
CA LYS A 11 4.08 -18.52 21.85
C LYS A 11 4.50 -17.83 20.55
N VAL A 12 4.60 -16.50 20.57
CA VAL A 12 5.14 -15.69 19.46
C VAL A 12 6.60 -16.11 19.25
N THR A 13 6.95 -16.58 18.04
CA THR A 13 8.31 -17.00 17.72
C THR A 13 9.31 -15.83 17.88
N ALA A 14 10.59 -16.12 18.16
CA ALA A 14 11.63 -15.10 18.37
C ALA A 14 11.75 -14.14 17.17
N ALA A 15 11.61 -14.64 15.94
CA ALA A 15 11.59 -13.85 14.71
C ALA A 15 10.42 -12.86 14.65
N ARG A 16 9.23 -13.26 15.10
CA ARG A 16 8.03 -12.41 15.19
C ARG A 16 8.19 -11.28 16.21
N ARG A 17 8.84 -11.57 17.35
CA ARG A 17 9.16 -10.53 18.36
C ARG A 17 10.15 -9.52 17.83
N GLY A 18 11.21 -9.96 17.18
CA GLY A 18 12.22 -9.09 16.57
C GLY A 18 11.64 -8.16 15.48
N SER A 19 10.71 -8.65 14.64
CA SER A 19 10.04 -7.82 13.62
C SER A 19 9.13 -6.76 14.22
N LEU A 20 8.34 -7.11 15.25
CA LEU A 20 7.50 -6.13 15.96
C LEU A 20 8.35 -5.08 16.69
N GLU A 21 9.49 -5.47 17.24
CA GLU A 21 10.40 -4.56 17.92
C GLU A 21 11.08 -3.62 16.91
N ARG A 22 11.47 -4.11 15.74
CA ARG A 22 11.99 -3.28 14.63
C ARG A 22 10.95 -2.32 14.09
N LEU A 23 9.70 -2.77 13.89
CA LEU A 23 8.60 -1.90 13.50
C LEU A 23 8.39 -0.77 14.52
N ARG A 24 8.40 -1.10 15.82
CA ARG A 24 8.29 -0.09 16.88
C ARG A 24 9.48 0.87 16.91
N ARG A 25 10.70 0.38 16.74
CA ARG A 25 11.90 1.23 16.66
C ARG A 25 11.87 2.16 15.45
N ALA A 26 11.42 1.69 14.30
CA ALA A 26 11.26 2.51 13.09
C ALA A 26 10.23 3.63 13.27
N MET A 27 9.16 3.37 14.03
CA MET A 27 8.02 4.27 14.19
C MET A 27 8.05 5.15 15.45
N CYS A 28 8.81 4.78 16.49
CA CYS A 28 8.84 5.45 17.79
C CYS A 28 10.20 6.10 18.00
N GLN A 29 10.36 7.32 17.54
CA GLN A 29 11.63 8.09 17.67
C GLN A 29 11.64 9.00 18.89
N ASN A 30 10.45 9.32 19.47
CA ASN A 30 10.31 10.25 20.58
C ASN A 30 10.10 9.55 21.94
N SER A 31 10.44 10.26 23.03
CA SER A 31 10.24 9.79 24.39
C SER A 31 8.78 9.34 24.64
N ALA A 32 8.63 8.22 25.34
CA ALA A 32 7.32 7.62 25.66
C ALA A 32 6.34 8.55 26.39
N LEU A 33 6.86 9.50 27.12
CA LEU A 33 6.09 10.44 27.95
C LEU A 33 5.76 11.74 27.21
N SER A 34 6.31 11.95 26.00
CA SER A 34 5.97 13.12 25.18
C SER A 34 4.67 12.89 24.41
N ARG A 35 3.94 14.00 24.08
CA ARG A 35 2.74 13.93 23.23
C ARG A 35 3.05 13.33 21.85
N ALA A 36 4.25 13.60 21.30
CA ALA A 36 4.72 13.02 20.05
C ALA A 36 4.92 11.51 20.20
N GLY A 37 5.64 11.05 21.23
CA GLY A 37 5.89 9.62 21.45
C GLY A 37 4.62 8.82 21.78
N LEU A 38 3.61 9.41 22.42
CA LEU A 38 2.31 8.77 22.60
C LEU A 38 1.59 8.60 21.25
N SER A 39 1.63 9.63 20.40
CA SER A 39 1.06 9.62 19.06
C SER A 39 1.72 8.56 18.17
N GLU A 40 3.06 8.43 18.20
CA GLU A 40 3.83 7.42 17.50
C GLU A 40 3.47 5.99 17.95
N ARG A 41 3.26 5.78 19.24
CA ARG A 41 2.87 4.46 19.79
C ARG A 41 1.46 4.06 19.40
N LEU A 42 0.53 5.00 19.40
CA LEU A 42 -0.83 4.77 18.90
C LEU A 42 -0.81 4.43 17.42
N PHE A 43 -0.01 5.14 16.65
CA PHE A 43 0.21 4.87 15.23
C PHE A 43 0.85 3.49 15.02
N ALA A 44 1.94 3.17 15.72
CA ALA A 44 2.61 1.85 15.65
C ALA A 44 1.65 0.72 16.03
N HIS A 45 0.80 0.91 17.05
CA HIS A 45 -0.22 -0.09 17.42
C HIS A 45 -1.27 -0.28 16.31
N ALA A 46 -1.73 0.82 15.70
CA ALA A 46 -2.66 0.75 14.58
C ALA A 46 -2.04 0.01 13.37
N PHE A 47 -0.76 0.24 13.12
CA PHE A 47 0.02 -0.37 12.04
C PHE A 47 0.33 -1.86 12.24
N THR A 48 0.14 -2.45 13.43
CA THR A 48 0.21 -3.91 13.62
C THR A 48 -1.00 -4.67 13.05
N ARG A 49 -2.01 -3.95 12.59
CA ARG A 49 -3.24 -4.51 11.97
C ARG A 49 -3.19 -4.36 10.46
N LEU A 50 -4.22 -4.83 9.78
CA LEU A 50 -4.39 -4.56 8.35
C LEU A 50 -4.59 -3.04 8.16
N VAL A 51 -3.65 -2.38 7.50
CA VAL A 51 -3.72 -0.95 7.19
C VAL A 51 -4.43 -0.76 5.87
N TYR A 52 -3.94 -1.44 4.83
CA TYR A 52 -4.39 -1.31 3.46
C TYR A 52 -4.93 -2.62 2.91
N ALA A 53 -6.16 -2.63 2.38
CA ALA A 53 -6.69 -3.71 1.57
C ALA A 53 -6.20 -3.64 0.12
N GLN A 54 -5.73 -2.46 -0.30
CA GLN A 54 -5.13 -2.16 -1.60
C GLN A 54 -3.95 -1.22 -1.40
N ILE A 55 -2.89 -1.39 -2.20
CA ILE A 55 -1.78 -0.42 -2.31
C ILE A 55 -2.29 0.80 -3.08
N TRP A 56 -1.95 1.98 -2.59
CA TRP A 56 -2.30 3.27 -3.23
C TRP A 56 -1.11 3.83 -4.00
N GLU A 57 -0.54 2.99 -4.85
CA GLU A 57 0.52 3.28 -5.79
C GLU A 57 0.18 2.60 -7.10
N ASP A 58 0.37 3.29 -8.22
CA ASP A 58 -0.04 2.82 -9.52
C ASP A 58 0.95 1.77 -10.07
N PRO A 59 0.58 0.47 -10.13
CA PRO A 59 1.48 -0.57 -10.58
C PRO A 59 1.85 -0.47 -12.07
N GLU A 60 1.05 0.22 -12.89
CA GLU A 60 1.37 0.43 -14.31
C GLU A 60 2.47 1.49 -14.44
N VAL A 61 2.43 2.52 -13.60
CA VAL A 61 3.53 3.49 -13.47
C VAL A 61 4.79 2.82 -12.93
N ASP A 62 4.66 1.97 -11.90
CA ASP A 62 5.78 1.20 -11.36
C ASP A 62 6.47 0.36 -12.42
N MET A 63 5.69 -0.47 -13.14
CA MET A 63 6.22 -1.34 -14.20
C MET A 63 6.89 -0.55 -15.32
N ALA A 64 6.32 0.58 -15.72
CA ALA A 64 6.90 1.47 -16.73
C ALA A 64 8.21 2.11 -16.25
N ALA A 65 8.24 2.65 -15.02
CA ALA A 65 9.44 3.27 -14.44
C ALA A 65 10.56 2.27 -14.22
N MET A 66 10.23 1.08 -13.75
CA MET A 66 11.19 -0.01 -13.62
C MET A 66 11.64 -0.57 -14.98
N GLN A 67 10.96 -0.27 -16.08
CA GLN A 67 11.13 -0.98 -17.36
C GLN A 67 11.09 -2.49 -17.11
N LEU A 68 10.05 -2.94 -16.41
CA LEU A 68 9.95 -4.33 -16.00
C LEU A 68 9.73 -5.23 -17.21
N ALA A 69 10.60 -6.20 -17.39
CA ALA A 69 10.66 -7.09 -18.55
C ALA A 69 10.83 -8.55 -18.11
N PRO A 70 10.62 -9.51 -19.03
CA PRO A 70 10.83 -10.93 -18.77
C PRO A 70 12.21 -11.23 -18.19
N GLY A 71 12.27 -12.18 -17.26
CA GLY A 71 13.52 -12.65 -16.67
C GLY A 71 14.08 -11.80 -15.52
N GLN A 72 13.52 -10.64 -15.23
CA GLN A 72 14.01 -9.77 -14.17
C GLN A 72 13.56 -10.20 -12.77
N ARG A 73 14.37 -9.89 -11.76
CA ARG A 73 14.13 -10.19 -10.36
C ARG A 73 13.75 -8.91 -9.62
N VAL A 74 12.57 -8.93 -9.02
CA VAL A 74 11.98 -7.78 -8.32
C VAL A 74 11.95 -8.05 -6.82
N VAL A 75 12.41 -7.10 -6.02
CA VAL A 75 12.14 -7.06 -4.57
C VAL A 75 11.24 -5.85 -4.29
N THR A 76 10.13 -6.07 -3.60
CA THR A 76 9.12 -5.03 -3.31
C THR A 76 8.65 -5.11 -1.86
N ILE A 77 8.24 -3.99 -1.29
CA ILE A 77 7.46 -4.00 -0.04
C ILE A 77 6.08 -4.59 -0.34
N ALA A 78 5.63 -5.54 0.50
CA ALA A 78 4.40 -6.29 0.23
C ALA A 78 3.14 -5.45 0.42
N SER A 79 3.01 -4.68 1.50
CA SER A 79 1.82 -3.89 1.82
C SER A 79 0.51 -4.67 1.53
N GLY A 80 -0.41 -4.14 0.72
CA GLY A 80 -1.63 -4.84 0.30
C GLY A 80 -1.45 -6.02 -0.65
N GLY A 81 -0.24 -6.25 -1.20
CA GLY A 81 0.12 -7.37 -2.09
C GLY A 81 -0.42 -7.29 -3.51
N CYS A 82 -1.23 -6.28 -3.85
CA CYS A 82 -1.84 -6.16 -5.19
C CYS A 82 -0.83 -5.78 -6.26
N ASN A 83 0.13 -4.88 -5.96
CA ASN A 83 1.15 -4.47 -6.93
C ASN A 83 2.13 -5.60 -7.23
N ALA A 84 2.57 -6.35 -6.20
CA ALA A 84 3.42 -7.52 -6.41
C ALA A 84 2.78 -8.57 -7.33
N LEU A 85 1.46 -8.80 -7.20
CA LEU A 85 0.71 -9.64 -8.16
C LEU A 85 0.63 -9.00 -9.54
N SER A 86 0.43 -7.68 -9.63
CA SER A 86 0.39 -6.97 -10.91
C SER A 86 1.72 -7.07 -11.67
N TYR A 87 2.86 -7.06 -10.96
CA TYR A 87 4.18 -7.19 -11.59
C TYR A 87 4.36 -8.55 -12.29
N LEU A 88 3.68 -9.61 -11.88
CA LEU A 88 3.71 -10.91 -12.57
C LEU A 88 3.20 -10.82 -14.01
N THR A 89 2.40 -9.83 -14.37
CA THR A 89 1.90 -9.64 -15.74
C THR A 89 3.02 -9.31 -16.72
N ALA A 90 4.13 -8.70 -16.25
CA ALA A 90 5.31 -8.36 -17.06
C ALA A 90 6.32 -9.52 -17.22
N ASP A 91 5.98 -10.74 -16.78
CA ASP A 91 6.80 -11.95 -16.93
C ASP A 91 8.17 -11.95 -16.22
N PRO A 92 8.28 -11.40 -14.97
CA PRO A 92 9.54 -11.46 -14.24
C PRO A 92 9.95 -12.89 -13.92
N ALA A 93 11.24 -13.12 -13.69
CA ALA A 93 11.74 -14.41 -13.19
C ALA A 93 11.30 -14.63 -11.74
N LEU A 94 11.29 -13.57 -10.94
CA LEU A 94 10.97 -13.65 -9.51
C LEU A 94 10.42 -12.32 -9.00
N VAL A 95 9.38 -12.36 -8.16
CA VAL A 95 8.87 -11.23 -7.37
C VAL A 95 8.91 -11.62 -5.89
N GLU A 96 9.71 -10.91 -5.12
CA GLU A 96 9.86 -11.15 -3.68
C GLU A 96 9.26 -9.97 -2.93
N ALA A 97 8.09 -10.19 -2.34
CA ALA A 97 7.39 -9.21 -1.55
C ALA A 97 7.76 -9.38 -0.06
N VAL A 98 8.16 -8.31 0.59
CA VAL A 98 8.67 -8.31 1.97
C VAL A 98 7.89 -7.31 2.81
N ASP A 99 7.52 -7.67 4.04
CA ASP A 99 6.86 -6.75 4.97
C ASP A 99 7.18 -7.08 6.43
N LEU A 100 7.31 -6.04 7.24
CA LEU A 100 7.41 -6.15 8.71
C LEU A 100 6.06 -6.42 9.37
N ASN A 101 4.95 -6.07 8.71
CA ASN A 101 3.61 -6.24 9.24
C ASN A 101 3.06 -7.63 8.90
N ALA A 102 2.95 -8.49 9.92
CA ALA A 102 2.43 -9.85 9.76
C ALA A 102 1.00 -9.89 9.16
N ALA A 103 0.19 -8.85 9.33
CA ALA A 103 -1.14 -8.76 8.74
C ALA A 103 -1.06 -8.58 7.22
N HIS A 104 -0.14 -7.75 6.74
CA HIS A 104 0.13 -7.55 5.31
C HIS A 104 0.72 -8.82 4.69
N VAL A 105 1.66 -9.48 5.37
CA VAL A 105 2.21 -10.77 4.92
C VAL A 105 1.10 -11.82 4.78
N ALA A 106 0.24 -11.97 5.79
CA ALA A 106 -0.89 -12.90 5.71
C ALA A 106 -1.88 -12.53 4.60
N PHE A 107 -2.03 -11.22 4.30
CA PHE A 107 -2.90 -10.76 3.23
C PHE A 107 -2.29 -10.99 1.84
N GLY A 108 -1.00 -10.70 1.66
CA GLY A 108 -0.28 -10.99 0.42
C GLY A 108 -0.28 -12.50 0.09
N ARG A 109 -0.05 -13.35 1.10
CA ARG A 109 -0.11 -14.81 0.96
C ARG A 109 -1.53 -15.29 0.65
N LEU A 110 -2.57 -14.68 1.24
CA LEU A 110 -3.96 -14.98 0.89
C LEU A 110 -4.24 -14.65 -0.58
N LYS A 111 -3.79 -13.49 -1.08
CA LYS A 111 -3.95 -13.09 -2.48
C LYS A 111 -3.23 -14.05 -3.43
N LEU A 112 -2.00 -14.39 -3.11
CA LEU A 112 -1.20 -15.32 -3.90
C LEU A 112 -1.83 -16.72 -3.94
N THR A 113 -2.28 -17.24 -2.79
CA THR A 113 -2.97 -18.53 -2.71
C THR A 113 -4.29 -18.51 -3.48
N ALA A 114 -5.04 -17.42 -3.41
CA ALA A 114 -6.28 -17.26 -4.16
C ALA A 114 -6.05 -17.25 -5.68
N ALA A 115 -5.00 -16.56 -6.17
CA ALA A 115 -4.63 -16.56 -7.58
C ALA A 115 -4.30 -17.97 -8.09
N ARG A 116 -3.67 -18.81 -7.26
CA ARG A 116 -3.30 -20.19 -7.59
C ARG A 116 -4.49 -21.16 -7.57
N HIS A 117 -5.37 -21.04 -6.60
CA HIS A 117 -6.30 -22.11 -6.22
C HIS A 117 -7.77 -21.80 -6.43
N LEU A 118 -8.16 -20.55 -6.65
CA LEU A 118 -9.56 -20.27 -7.02
C LEU A 118 -9.87 -20.86 -8.40
N PRO A 119 -11.05 -21.48 -8.59
CA PRO A 119 -11.31 -22.32 -9.76
C PRO A 119 -11.34 -21.58 -11.10
N HIS A 120 -11.73 -20.31 -11.11
CA HIS A 120 -11.92 -19.52 -12.32
C HIS A 120 -11.92 -18.02 -12.01
N TYR A 121 -11.73 -17.17 -13.05
CA TYR A 121 -11.71 -15.73 -12.94
C TYR A 121 -12.93 -15.12 -12.21
N PRO A 122 -14.19 -15.49 -12.49
CA PRO A 122 -15.31 -14.91 -11.77
C PRO A 122 -15.25 -15.14 -10.24
N ALA A 123 -14.67 -16.25 -9.76
CA ALA A 123 -14.44 -16.46 -8.33
C ALA A 123 -13.37 -15.52 -7.78
N PHE A 124 -12.29 -15.34 -8.51
CA PHE A 124 -11.18 -14.43 -8.14
C PHE A 124 -11.65 -12.97 -8.16
N ARG A 125 -12.32 -12.55 -9.23
CA ARG A 125 -12.92 -11.22 -9.38
C ARG A 125 -13.92 -10.92 -8.26
N ARG A 126 -14.80 -11.90 -7.93
CA ARG A 126 -15.74 -11.78 -6.83
C ARG A 126 -15.05 -11.62 -5.49
N PHE A 127 -13.97 -12.37 -5.24
CA PHE A 127 -13.26 -12.38 -3.97
C PHE A 127 -12.54 -11.06 -3.69
N TYR A 128 -11.93 -10.45 -4.71
CA TYR A 128 -11.14 -9.20 -4.59
C TYR A 128 -11.79 -7.98 -5.23
N GLY A 129 -12.81 -8.13 -6.04
CA GLY A 129 -13.46 -7.03 -6.73
C GLY A 129 -14.47 -6.24 -5.90
N GLY A 130 -14.60 -6.51 -4.60
CA GLY A 130 -15.57 -5.82 -3.74
C GLY A 130 -16.98 -6.44 -3.77
N LEU A 131 -17.17 -7.54 -4.48
CA LEU A 131 -18.46 -8.25 -4.56
C LEU A 131 -18.62 -9.22 -3.38
N GLY A 132 -18.92 -8.71 -2.20
CA GLY A 132 -19.08 -9.48 -0.98
C GLY A 132 -20.10 -10.65 -1.06
N GLY A 133 -20.33 -11.31 0.05
CA GLY A 133 -21.33 -12.36 0.23
C GLY A 133 -20.78 -13.66 0.81
N ALA A 134 -21.70 -14.51 1.29
CA ALA A 134 -21.36 -15.79 1.92
C ALA A 134 -20.58 -16.75 0.98
N ARG A 135 -20.69 -16.57 -0.35
CA ARG A 135 -19.96 -17.37 -1.34
C ARG A 135 -18.44 -17.18 -1.21
N ASN A 136 -17.95 -15.97 -0.85
CA ASN A 136 -16.53 -15.74 -0.63
C ASN A 136 -15.99 -16.57 0.54
N ILE A 137 -16.77 -16.77 1.60
CA ILE A 137 -16.37 -17.62 2.72
C ILE A 137 -16.30 -19.08 2.28
N ARG A 138 -17.25 -19.57 1.45
CA ARG A 138 -17.16 -20.92 0.89
C ARG A 138 -15.93 -21.10 0.00
N PHE A 139 -15.60 -20.13 -0.84
CA PHE A 139 -14.37 -20.17 -1.64
C PHE A 139 -13.12 -20.20 -0.77
N TYR A 140 -13.09 -19.44 0.32
CA TYR A 140 -11.99 -19.51 1.28
C TYR A 140 -11.86 -20.91 1.88
N GLU A 141 -12.92 -21.48 2.42
CA GLU A 141 -12.88 -22.81 3.07
C GLU A 141 -12.47 -23.91 2.09
N GLN A 142 -12.96 -23.88 0.88
CA GLN A 142 -12.80 -24.96 -0.08
C GLN A 142 -11.46 -24.88 -0.83
N PHE A 143 -11.02 -23.68 -1.24
CA PHE A 143 -9.91 -23.53 -2.17
C PHE A 143 -8.70 -22.82 -1.58
N ILE A 144 -8.88 -21.88 -0.65
CA ILE A 144 -7.80 -21.04 -0.16
C ILE A 144 -7.24 -21.58 1.15
N ARG A 145 -8.09 -21.79 2.14
CA ARG A 145 -7.71 -22.21 3.49
C ARG A 145 -6.84 -23.48 3.54
N PRO A 146 -7.13 -24.55 2.79
CA PRO A 146 -6.30 -25.77 2.80
C PRO A 146 -4.88 -25.54 2.27
N ASN A 147 -4.71 -24.55 1.39
CA ASN A 147 -3.46 -24.21 0.70
C ASN A 147 -2.67 -23.06 1.33
N LEU A 148 -3.19 -22.44 2.41
CA LEU A 148 -2.46 -21.43 3.17
C LEU A 148 -1.45 -22.09 4.11
N ASP A 149 -0.31 -21.41 4.29
CA ASP A 149 0.61 -21.71 5.39
C ASP A 149 -0.07 -21.56 6.76
N ALA A 150 0.51 -22.21 7.78
CA ALA A 150 -0.09 -22.29 9.11
C ALA A 150 -0.30 -20.90 9.76
N ASP A 151 0.65 -19.98 9.61
CA ASP A 151 0.58 -18.64 10.20
C ASP A 151 -0.51 -17.80 9.54
N SER A 152 -0.57 -17.79 8.21
CA SER A 152 -1.59 -17.07 7.45
C SER A 152 -2.98 -17.63 7.71
N ARG A 153 -3.12 -18.95 7.79
CA ARG A 153 -4.38 -19.62 8.15
C ARG A 153 -4.82 -19.23 9.56
N ALA A 154 -3.91 -19.29 10.53
CA ALA A 154 -4.20 -18.88 11.90
C ALA A 154 -4.61 -17.41 11.98
N TYR A 155 -3.99 -16.53 11.18
CA TYR A 155 -4.35 -15.12 11.12
C TYR A 155 -5.79 -14.93 10.61
N TRP A 156 -6.18 -15.57 9.50
CA TRP A 156 -7.50 -15.38 8.89
C TRP A 156 -8.62 -16.10 9.65
N ASP A 157 -8.33 -17.22 10.29
CA ASP A 157 -9.29 -17.96 11.13
C ASP A 157 -9.49 -17.31 12.52
N ALA A 158 -8.56 -16.48 12.98
CA ALA A 158 -8.68 -15.82 14.28
C ALA A 158 -9.91 -14.90 14.35
N ARG A 159 -10.53 -14.85 15.53
CA ARG A 159 -11.72 -14.03 15.78
C ARG A 159 -11.35 -12.57 16.03
N ARG A 160 -12.18 -11.68 15.54
CA ARG A 160 -12.15 -10.24 15.83
C ARG A 160 -12.88 -9.99 17.16
N TRP A 161 -12.78 -8.75 17.66
CA TRP A 161 -13.46 -8.33 18.90
C TRP A 161 -14.98 -8.58 18.86
N ASN A 162 -15.61 -8.59 17.68
CA ASN A 162 -17.04 -8.87 17.49
C ASN A 162 -17.36 -10.38 17.33
N GLY A 163 -16.44 -11.28 17.71
CA GLY A 163 -16.59 -12.73 17.64
C GLY A 163 -16.49 -13.35 16.24
N ARG A 164 -16.55 -12.56 15.15
CA ARG A 164 -16.45 -13.06 13.77
C ARG A 164 -15.00 -13.35 13.40
N ARG A 165 -14.75 -14.39 12.59
CA ARG A 165 -13.41 -14.66 12.04
C ARG A 165 -12.95 -13.48 11.16
N ARG A 166 -11.63 -13.24 11.05
CA ARG A 166 -11.10 -12.17 10.18
C ARG A 166 -11.49 -12.36 8.72
N ILE A 167 -11.51 -13.58 8.22
CA ILE A 167 -11.93 -13.88 6.85
C ILE A 167 -13.37 -13.39 6.54
N SER A 168 -14.22 -13.19 7.55
CA SER A 168 -15.56 -12.63 7.33
C SER A 168 -15.57 -11.20 6.77
N MET A 169 -14.41 -10.52 6.71
CA MET A 169 -14.30 -9.25 6.00
C MET A 169 -14.64 -9.39 4.51
N PHE A 170 -14.38 -10.55 3.93
CA PHE A 170 -14.69 -10.86 2.53
C PHE A 170 -16.16 -11.23 2.29
N SER A 171 -16.95 -11.46 3.34
CA SER A 171 -18.42 -11.64 3.19
C SER A 171 -19.16 -10.30 3.06
N GLY A 172 -18.54 -9.20 3.51
CA GLY A 172 -18.96 -7.84 3.27
C GLY A 172 -18.15 -7.22 2.15
N ASP A 173 -17.90 -5.93 2.29
CA ASP A 173 -17.01 -5.18 1.40
C ASP A 173 -15.62 -5.10 2.04
N LEU A 174 -14.65 -5.81 1.45
CA LEU A 174 -13.27 -5.86 1.92
C LEU A 174 -12.67 -4.45 2.10
N TYR A 175 -12.94 -3.55 1.16
CA TYR A 175 -12.34 -2.21 1.11
C TYR A 175 -12.92 -1.22 2.14
N ARG A 176 -13.95 -1.64 2.89
CA ARG A 176 -14.43 -0.91 4.07
C ARG A 176 -13.65 -1.22 5.34
N HIS A 177 -12.76 -2.20 5.26
CA HIS A 177 -11.90 -2.63 6.37
C HIS A 177 -10.48 -2.07 6.23
N GLY A 178 -9.68 -2.21 7.29
CA GLY A 178 -8.37 -1.58 7.40
C GLY A 178 -8.47 -0.11 7.81
N LEU A 179 -7.33 0.52 8.11
CA LEU A 179 -7.29 1.91 8.57
C LEU A 179 -7.78 2.86 7.47
N LEU A 180 -7.28 2.67 6.25
CA LEU A 180 -7.68 3.50 5.12
C LEU A 180 -9.17 3.35 4.78
N GLY A 181 -9.69 2.12 4.77
CA GLY A 181 -11.11 1.89 4.53
C GLY A 181 -12.02 2.56 5.57
N LEU A 182 -11.60 2.60 6.84
CA LEU A 182 -12.29 3.32 7.89
C LEU A 182 -12.20 4.84 7.69
N PHE A 183 -11.02 5.34 7.34
CA PHE A 183 -10.80 6.77 7.08
C PHE A 183 -11.68 7.28 5.94
N ILE A 184 -11.67 6.62 4.78
CA ILE A 184 -12.54 6.98 3.65
C ILE A 184 -14.02 6.94 4.08
N GLY A 185 -14.41 5.92 4.86
CA GLY A 185 -15.78 5.84 5.38
C GLY A 185 -16.17 6.98 6.30
N TRP A 186 -15.25 7.50 7.10
CA TRP A 186 -15.45 8.69 7.90
C TRP A 186 -15.56 9.94 7.03
N GLY A 187 -14.68 10.11 6.04
CA GLY A 187 -14.77 11.20 5.06
C GLY A 187 -16.13 11.26 4.38
N HIS A 188 -16.65 10.10 3.93
CA HIS A 188 -18.00 10.02 3.34
C HIS A 188 -19.11 10.42 4.31
N ARG A 189 -19.02 10.02 5.59
CA ARG A 189 -20.00 10.42 6.60
C ARG A 189 -20.00 11.93 6.83
N VAL A 190 -18.80 12.51 6.97
CA VAL A 190 -18.64 13.96 7.14
C VAL A 190 -19.17 14.70 5.92
N ALA A 191 -18.85 14.27 4.69
CA ALA A 191 -19.38 14.90 3.47
C ALA A 191 -20.93 14.88 3.44
N ARG A 192 -21.54 13.76 3.82
CA ARG A 192 -23.02 13.63 3.88
C ARG A 192 -23.66 14.51 4.93
N LEU A 193 -22.98 14.83 6.03
CA LEU A 193 -23.47 15.82 7.02
C LEU A 193 -23.61 17.21 6.39
N TYR A 194 -22.85 17.49 5.33
CA TYR A 194 -22.94 18.72 4.54
C TYR A 194 -23.80 18.56 3.27
N GLY A 195 -24.58 17.47 3.16
CA GLY A 195 -25.47 17.24 2.01
C GLY A 195 -24.76 16.80 0.72
N VAL A 196 -23.52 16.29 0.82
CA VAL A 196 -22.73 15.83 -0.34
C VAL A 196 -22.51 14.33 -0.23
N ASP A 197 -23.01 13.54 -1.20
CA ASP A 197 -22.60 12.13 -1.31
C ASP A 197 -21.42 12.01 -2.28
N PRO A 198 -20.22 11.63 -1.80
CA PRO A 198 -19.06 11.48 -2.67
C PRO A 198 -19.27 10.47 -3.81
N ARG A 199 -20.19 9.51 -3.66
CA ARG A 199 -20.50 8.52 -4.70
C ARG A 199 -21.11 9.12 -5.96
N ASP A 200 -21.69 10.32 -5.87
CA ASP A 200 -22.26 11.01 -7.03
C ASP A 200 -21.19 11.39 -8.06
N MET A 201 -19.90 11.50 -7.64
CA MET A 201 -18.76 11.62 -8.55
C MET A 201 -18.74 10.52 -9.62
N LEU A 202 -19.12 9.29 -9.26
CA LEU A 202 -19.05 8.13 -10.15
C LEU A 202 -20.10 8.14 -11.27
N ARG A 203 -21.01 9.12 -11.26
CA ARG A 203 -21.98 9.34 -12.34
C ARG A 203 -21.43 10.20 -13.47
N ALA A 204 -20.29 10.85 -13.26
CA ALA A 204 -19.65 11.66 -14.27
C ALA A 204 -19.15 10.79 -15.44
N THR A 205 -19.42 11.23 -16.65
CA THR A 205 -19.08 10.53 -17.90
C THR A 205 -17.92 11.20 -18.64
N SER A 206 -17.47 12.35 -18.14
CA SER A 206 -16.36 13.13 -18.72
C SER A 206 -15.52 13.80 -17.63
N LEU A 207 -14.28 14.15 -17.96
CA LEU A 207 -13.41 14.94 -17.08
C LEU A 207 -14.04 16.31 -16.73
N ALA A 208 -14.76 16.93 -17.63
CA ALA A 208 -15.45 18.20 -17.38
C ALA A 208 -16.54 18.04 -16.30
N GLU A 209 -17.31 16.95 -16.34
CA GLU A 209 -18.31 16.65 -15.32
C GLU A 209 -17.66 16.30 -13.98
N GLN A 210 -16.54 15.54 -13.99
CA GLN A 210 -15.75 15.26 -12.78
C GLN A 210 -15.27 16.56 -12.14
N GLN A 211 -14.71 17.48 -12.94
CA GLN A 211 -14.25 18.80 -12.51
C GLN A 211 -15.41 19.61 -11.91
N ALA A 212 -16.53 19.71 -12.64
CA ALA A 212 -17.71 20.45 -12.19
C ALA A 212 -18.24 19.93 -10.85
N PHE A 213 -18.32 18.61 -10.69
CA PHE A 213 -18.74 18.01 -9.41
C PHE A 213 -17.74 18.29 -8.29
N PHE A 214 -16.44 18.13 -8.56
CA PHE A 214 -15.40 18.39 -7.59
C PHE A 214 -15.46 19.83 -7.09
N GLU A 215 -15.40 20.81 -7.99
CA GLU A 215 -15.35 22.23 -7.63
C GLU A 215 -16.65 22.73 -6.98
N SER A 216 -17.80 22.24 -7.42
CA SER A 216 -19.08 22.71 -6.86
C SER A 216 -19.48 21.99 -5.56
N ARG A 217 -19.05 20.75 -5.35
CA ARG A 217 -19.56 19.92 -4.26
C ARG A 217 -18.51 19.47 -3.24
N LEU A 218 -17.31 19.03 -3.70
CA LEU A 218 -16.29 18.46 -2.82
C LEU A 218 -15.28 19.50 -2.34
N ALA A 219 -14.78 20.37 -3.22
CA ALA A 219 -13.77 21.37 -2.87
C ALA A 219 -14.23 22.33 -1.75
N PRO A 220 -15.50 22.82 -1.72
CA PRO A 220 -15.98 23.69 -0.64
C PRO A 220 -16.03 23.04 0.73
N LEU A 221 -15.98 21.70 0.80
CA LEU A 221 -15.96 21.00 2.08
C LEU A 221 -14.67 21.29 2.86
N PHE A 222 -13.54 21.48 2.18
CA PHE A 222 -12.25 21.76 2.80
C PHE A 222 -12.18 23.14 3.46
N GLU A 223 -13.11 24.02 3.16
CA GLU A 223 -13.25 25.35 3.79
C GLU A 223 -14.09 25.29 5.07
N LYS A 224 -14.81 24.18 5.31
CA LYS A 224 -15.68 24.05 6.49
C LYS A 224 -14.85 23.97 7.77
N PRO A 225 -15.22 24.72 8.85
CA PRO A 225 -14.45 24.77 10.09
C PRO A 225 -14.20 23.39 10.72
N LEU A 226 -15.18 22.49 10.67
CA LEU A 226 -15.04 21.14 11.19
C LEU A 226 -13.94 20.36 10.43
N ILE A 227 -13.90 20.45 9.10
CA ILE A 227 -12.94 19.73 8.26
C ILE A 227 -11.55 20.33 8.44
N ARG A 228 -11.42 21.66 8.45
CA ARG A 228 -10.16 22.34 8.74
C ARG A 228 -9.63 21.95 10.13
N GLY A 229 -10.47 21.96 11.14
CA GLY A 229 -10.08 21.56 12.50
C GLY A 229 -9.69 20.08 12.63
N LEU A 230 -10.32 19.19 11.86
CA LEU A 230 -9.96 17.77 11.82
C LEU A 230 -8.62 17.54 11.09
N THR A 231 -8.41 18.18 9.93
CA THR A 231 -7.19 18.02 9.13
C THR A 231 -5.95 18.61 9.79
N GLN A 232 -6.10 19.58 10.68
CA GLN A 232 -5.01 20.12 11.50
C GLN A 232 -4.57 19.17 12.63
N ARG A 233 -5.33 18.11 12.92
CA ARG A 233 -4.96 17.13 13.94
C ARG A 233 -4.14 16.00 13.30
N ARG A 234 -2.88 15.85 13.70
CA ARG A 234 -1.97 14.78 13.22
C ARG A 234 -2.62 13.39 13.27
N SER A 235 -3.31 13.08 14.37
CA SER A 235 -3.98 11.78 14.57
C SER A 235 -5.14 11.51 13.60
N ALA A 236 -5.76 12.52 13.02
CA ALA A 236 -6.83 12.35 12.05
C ALA A 236 -6.33 11.75 10.72
N LEU A 237 -5.05 11.95 10.39
CA LEU A 237 -4.43 11.47 9.14
C LEU A 237 -3.78 10.09 9.27
N PHE A 238 -3.75 9.50 10.47
CA PHE A 238 -3.26 8.13 10.67
C PHE A 238 -4.01 7.11 9.81
N GLY A 239 -5.28 7.39 9.52
CA GLY A 239 -6.08 6.55 8.63
C GLY A 239 -5.61 6.55 7.17
N LEU A 240 -4.91 7.60 6.72
CA LEU A 240 -4.22 7.66 5.43
C LEU A 240 -2.86 6.96 5.44
N GLY A 241 -2.40 6.49 6.62
CA GLY A 241 -1.07 5.94 6.78
C GLY A 241 0.02 7.00 6.87
N ILE A 242 -0.34 8.27 7.08
CA ILE A 242 0.60 9.38 7.22
C ILE A 242 1.08 9.42 8.68
N PRO A 243 2.35 9.08 8.97
CA PRO A 243 2.91 9.19 10.31
C PRO A 243 3.12 10.65 10.72
N PRO A 244 3.29 10.92 12.03
CA PRO A 244 3.50 12.28 12.53
C PRO A 244 4.65 13.05 11.85
N GLN A 245 5.72 12.35 11.47
CA GLN A 245 6.88 12.94 10.80
C GLN A 245 6.55 13.41 9.37
N GLN A 246 5.81 12.61 8.62
CA GLN A 246 5.33 12.98 7.28
C GLN A 246 4.35 14.16 7.33
N TYR A 247 3.56 14.29 8.41
CA TYR A 247 2.65 15.42 8.56
C TYR A 247 3.38 16.76 8.52
N GLU A 248 4.54 16.86 9.15
CA GLU A 248 5.34 18.10 9.17
C GLU A 248 5.92 18.44 7.80
N ALA A 249 6.42 17.42 7.08
CA ALA A 249 6.91 17.59 5.71
C ALA A 249 5.79 18.03 4.76
N LEU A 250 4.60 17.45 4.89
CA LEU A 250 3.41 17.80 4.11
C LEU A 250 2.89 19.20 4.41
N ALA A 251 2.79 19.55 5.71
CA ALA A 251 2.33 20.86 6.15
C ALA A 251 3.33 21.95 5.74
N GLY A 252 4.64 21.66 5.81
CA GLY A 252 5.70 22.57 5.36
C GLY A 252 5.65 22.84 3.85
N ALA A 253 5.34 21.84 3.03
CA ALA A 253 5.17 21.99 1.59
C ALA A 253 3.90 22.80 1.22
N GLY A 254 2.85 22.79 2.07
CA GLY A 254 1.58 23.48 1.86
C GLY A 254 1.37 24.74 2.69
N SER A 255 2.43 25.48 3.05
CA SER A 255 2.34 26.70 3.89
C SER A 255 1.60 26.50 5.23
N GLY A 256 1.57 25.27 5.76
CA GLY A 256 0.90 24.94 7.03
C GLY A 256 -0.59 24.56 6.91
N ASP A 257 -1.20 24.69 5.73
CA ASP A 257 -2.63 24.36 5.53
C ASP A 257 -2.81 22.92 4.98
N MET A 258 -2.96 21.96 5.88
CA MET A 258 -3.20 20.57 5.51
C MET A 258 -4.53 20.37 4.74
N ALA A 259 -5.54 21.22 4.96
CA ALA A 259 -6.80 21.14 4.21
C ALA A 259 -6.57 21.47 2.74
N ALA A 260 -5.72 22.46 2.44
CA ALA A 260 -5.35 22.82 1.07
C ALA A 260 -4.59 21.67 0.37
N VAL A 261 -3.62 21.04 1.04
CA VAL A 261 -2.89 19.87 0.53
C VAL A 261 -3.83 18.71 0.20
N LEU A 262 -4.75 18.39 1.11
CA LEU A 262 -5.71 17.31 0.90
C LEU A 262 -6.72 17.63 -0.21
N ARG A 263 -7.14 18.90 -0.33
CA ARG A 263 -8.00 19.37 -1.43
C ARG A 263 -7.31 19.19 -2.78
N GLU A 264 -6.05 19.59 -2.90
CA GLU A 264 -5.25 19.45 -4.13
C GLU A 264 -5.13 17.98 -4.55
N ARG A 265 -4.75 17.12 -3.62
CA ARG A 265 -4.59 15.68 -3.88
C ARG A 265 -5.90 14.99 -4.24
N LEU A 266 -6.98 15.32 -3.52
CA LEU A 266 -8.29 14.80 -3.87
C LEU A 266 -8.76 15.35 -5.21
N GLY A 267 -8.43 16.58 -5.57
CA GLY A 267 -8.70 17.17 -6.88
C GLY A 267 -7.98 16.43 -8.00
N LYS A 268 -6.68 16.14 -7.85
CA LYS A 268 -5.93 15.33 -8.80
C LYS A 268 -6.52 13.92 -8.94
N LEU A 269 -6.86 13.26 -7.83
CA LEU A 269 -7.51 11.94 -7.84
C LEU A 269 -8.86 11.96 -8.56
N ALA A 270 -9.66 13.00 -8.31
CA ALA A 270 -11.01 13.14 -8.84
C ALA A 270 -11.05 13.56 -10.32
N CYS A 271 -10.11 14.41 -10.75
CA CYS A 271 -10.20 15.15 -12.02
C CYS A 271 -8.95 14.98 -12.90
N GLY A 272 -7.88 14.36 -12.42
CA GLY A 272 -6.65 14.19 -13.19
C GLY A 272 -6.74 13.10 -14.25
N PHE A 273 -7.71 12.19 -14.13
CA PHE A 273 -7.87 11.04 -15.01
C PHE A 273 -9.35 10.70 -15.19
N PRO A 274 -9.76 10.18 -16.38
CA PRO A 274 -11.12 9.66 -16.55
C PRO A 274 -11.44 8.56 -15.56
N LEU A 275 -12.67 8.52 -15.06
CA LEU A 275 -13.11 7.43 -14.14
C LEU A 275 -12.99 6.05 -14.78
N ALA A 276 -13.15 5.94 -16.09
CA ALA A 276 -12.96 4.68 -16.82
C ALA A 276 -11.53 4.12 -16.69
N ASP A 277 -10.53 5.00 -16.46
CA ASP A 277 -9.12 4.61 -16.37
C ASP A 277 -8.59 4.61 -14.94
N ASN A 278 -9.37 5.13 -13.96
CA ASN A 278 -8.88 5.37 -12.61
C ASN A 278 -9.62 4.54 -11.53
N TYR A 279 -9.18 3.32 -11.29
CA TYR A 279 -9.73 2.48 -10.23
C TYR A 279 -9.49 3.03 -8.81
N PHE A 280 -8.51 3.91 -8.60
CA PHE A 280 -8.32 4.59 -7.31
C PHE A 280 -9.46 5.57 -7.01
N ALA A 281 -9.96 6.28 -8.03
CA ALA A 281 -11.16 7.10 -7.89
C ALA A 281 -12.39 6.25 -7.53
N TRP A 282 -12.57 5.08 -8.15
CA TRP A 282 -13.61 4.12 -7.77
C TRP A 282 -13.47 3.66 -6.32
N GLN A 283 -12.25 3.38 -5.85
CA GLN A 283 -11.99 3.01 -4.45
C GLN A 283 -12.27 4.18 -3.49
N ALA A 284 -11.90 5.40 -3.84
CA ALA A 284 -12.13 6.58 -3.01
C ALA A 284 -13.61 6.93 -2.91
N PHE A 285 -14.31 7.00 -4.03
CA PHE A 285 -15.69 7.47 -4.09
C PHE A 285 -16.72 6.35 -3.98
N GLY A 286 -16.47 5.18 -4.58
CA GLY A 286 -17.35 4.01 -4.57
C GLY A 286 -17.06 3.05 -3.41
N ARG A 287 -15.82 3.06 -2.89
CA ARG A 287 -15.31 2.11 -1.90
C ARG A 287 -15.27 0.67 -2.41
N GLY A 288 -15.08 0.51 -3.71
CA GLY A 288 -14.99 -0.74 -4.45
C GLY A 288 -14.44 -0.48 -5.84
N TYR A 289 -14.50 -1.46 -6.71
CA TYR A 289 -14.16 -1.30 -8.13
C TYR A 289 -15.43 -1.16 -8.97
N ALA A 290 -15.28 -0.69 -10.21
CA ALA A 290 -16.37 -0.70 -11.18
C ALA A 290 -16.83 -2.14 -11.48
N ASP A 291 -18.16 -2.33 -11.69
CA ASP A 291 -18.71 -3.66 -11.84
C ASP A 291 -18.42 -4.33 -13.19
N ALA A 292 -18.26 -3.54 -14.26
CA ALA A 292 -18.28 -4.03 -15.63
C ALA A 292 -17.05 -3.73 -16.49
N ASP A 293 -16.14 -2.82 -16.09
CA ASP A 293 -15.04 -2.37 -16.95
C ASP A 293 -13.68 -2.81 -16.43
N ASP A 294 -12.95 -3.61 -17.25
CA ASP A 294 -11.59 -4.05 -16.93
C ASP A 294 -10.57 -2.91 -16.94
N ALA A 295 -10.82 -1.80 -17.65
CA ALA A 295 -9.94 -0.63 -17.65
C ALA A 295 -9.86 0.04 -16.27
N SER A 296 -10.96 0.07 -15.52
CA SER A 296 -11.00 0.56 -14.12
C SER A 296 -10.56 -0.49 -13.10
N LEU A 297 -9.79 -1.50 -13.48
CA LEU A 297 -9.23 -2.52 -12.59
C LEU A 297 -7.72 -2.49 -12.56
N PRO A 298 -7.11 -2.79 -11.39
CA PRO A 298 -5.67 -3.01 -11.35
C PRO A 298 -5.28 -4.24 -12.18
N PRO A 299 -4.07 -4.27 -12.78
CA PRO A 299 -3.65 -5.33 -13.69
C PRO A 299 -3.87 -6.75 -13.16
N TYR A 300 -3.62 -6.99 -11.85
CA TYR A 300 -3.81 -8.31 -11.26
C TYR A 300 -5.27 -8.79 -11.26
N LEU A 301 -6.24 -7.89 -11.40
CA LEU A 301 -7.67 -8.20 -11.30
C LEU A 301 -8.38 -8.19 -12.67
N ARG A 302 -7.68 -7.88 -13.76
CA ARG A 302 -8.23 -7.93 -15.12
C ARG A 302 -8.36 -9.38 -15.59
N GLN A 303 -9.41 -9.65 -16.36
CA GLN A 303 -9.74 -10.99 -16.83
C GLN A 303 -8.61 -11.60 -17.65
N ASP A 304 -8.06 -10.86 -18.59
CA ASP A 304 -7.02 -11.30 -19.50
C ASP A 304 -5.71 -11.70 -18.78
N ASN A 305 -5.49 -11.17 -17.59
CA ASN A 305 -4.31 -11.47 -16.78
C ASN A 305 -4.48 -12.68 -15.84
N PHE A 306 -5.70 -13.20 -15.65
CA PHE A 306 -5.95 -14.20 -14.62
C PHE A 306 -5.18 -15.51 -14.83
N GLU A 307 -5.19 -16.06 -16.02
CA GLU A 307 -4.46 -17.31 -16.32
C GLU A 307 -2.94 -17.09 -16.32
N LEU A 308 -2.46 -15.91 -16.75
CA LEU A 308 -1.05 -15.54 -16.64
C LEU A 308 -0.61 -15.47 -15.17
N LEU A 309 -1.41 -14.85 -14.31
CA LEU A 309 -1.13 -14.78 -12.88
C LEU A 309 -1.08 -16.17 -12.24
N ARG A 310 -2.04 -17.03 -12.58
CA ARG A 310 -2.09 -18.41 -12.08
C ARG A 310 -0.82 -19.17 -12.48
N ALA A 311 -0.43 -19.12 -13.73
CA ALA A 311 0.75 -19.80 -14.25
C ALA A 311 2.06 -19.28 -13.62
N ARG A 312 2.14 -17.96 -13.37
CA ARG A 312 3.35 -17.30 -12.85
C ARG A 312 3.36 -17.16 -11.32
N ALA A 313 2.29 -17.51 -10.64
CA ALA A 313 2.18 -17.35 -9.19
C ALA A 313 3.27 -18.09 -8.39
N ALA A 314 3.87 -19.15 -8.95
CA ALA A 314 5.01 -19.84 -8.35
C ALA A 314 6.27 -18.97 -8.27
N ARG A 315 6.37 -17.93 -9.09
CA ARG A 315 7.49 -16.98 -9.11
C ARG A 315 7.34 -15.84 -8.10
N MET A 316 6.30 -15.84 -7.27
CA MET A 316 6.12 -14.85 -6.22
C MET A 316 6.22 -15.48 -4.84
N THR A 317 6.93 -14.79 -3.95
CA THR A 317 7.01 -15.11 -2.53
C THR A 317 6.58 -13.91 -1.68
N VAL A 318 6.08 -14.18 -0.44
CA VAL A 318 5.76 -13.14 0.53
C VAL A 318 6.44 -13.49 1.85
N THR A 319 7.39 -12.66 2.28
CA THR A 319 8.27 -12.92 3.41
C THR A 319 8.03 -11.92 4.54
N HIS A 320 7.98 -12.41 5.78
CA HIS A 320 7.89 -11.59 6.98
C HIS A 320 9.28 -11.21 7.47
N ALA A 321 9.81 -10.10 7.00
CA ALA A 321 11.15 -9.58 7.34
C ALA A 321 11.20 -8.06 7.17
N SER A 322 12.25 -7.41 7.69
CA SER A 322 12.59 -6.07 7.22
C SER A 322 13.19 -6.14 5.82
N TYR A 323 13.00 -5.09 5.04
CA TYR A 323 13.54 -5.03 3.68
C TYR A 323 15.09 -5.12 3.70
N THR A 324 15.74 -4.39 4.63
CA THR A 324 17.20 -4.40 4.82
C THR A 324 17.71 -5.79 5.19
N ASP A 325 17.11 -6.47 6.20
CA ASP A 325 17.54 -7.82 6.58
C ASP A 325 17.33 -8.85 5.46
N PHE A 326 16.25 -8.67 4.68
CA PHE A 326 15.97 -9.53 3.55
C PHE A 326 17.05 -9.38 2.46
N LEU A 327 17.44 -8.15 2.15
CA LEU A 327 18.53 -7.89 1.22
C LEU A 327 19.88 -8.39 1.76
N ALA A 328 20.16 -8.22 3.05
CA ALA A 328 21.40 -8.70 3.67
C ALA A 328 21.61 -10.22 3.52
N ALA A 329 20.53 -10.98 3.39
CA ALA A 329 20.60 -12.43 3.13
C ALA A 329 20.73 -12.80 1.64
N LYS A 330 20.71 -11.82 0.72
CA LYS A 330 20.80 -12.07 -0.71
C LYS A 330 22.27 -12.01 -1.22
N PRO A 331 22.57 -12.73 -2.31
CA PRO A 331 23.84 -12.58 -3.00
C PRO A 331 24.02 -11.17 -3.55
N ASP A 332 25.28 -10.78 -3.77
CA ASP A 332 25.62 -9.56 -4.48
C ASP A 332 25.08 -9.60 -5.91
N ALA A 333 24.76 -8.44 -6.47
CA ALA A 333 24.26 -8.27 -7.85
C ALA A 333 23.09 -9.21 -8.24
N SER A 334 22.20 -9.49 -7.28
CA SER A 334 21.11 -10.49 -7.44
C SER A 334 19.72 -9.91 -7.65
N VAL A 335 19.56 -8.58 -7.67
CA VAL A 335 18.27 -7.90 -7.78
C VAL A 335 18.30 -6.87 -8.91
N ASP A 336 17.34 -6.94 -9.81
CA ASP A 336 17.25 -6.03 -10.95
C ASP A 336 16.35 -4.81 -10.64
N ARG A 337 15.33 -4.97 -9.82
CA ARG A 337 14.30 -3.95 -9.55
C ARG A 337 13.95 -3.90 -8.07
N PHE A 338 13.97 -2.69 -7.50
CA PHE A 338 13.65 -2.42 -6.10
C PHE A 338 12.44 -1.49 -6.03
N VAL A 339 11.42 -1.88 -5.27
CA VAL A 339 10.22 -1.06 -5.01
C VAL A 339 10.10 -0.85 -3.50
N LEU A 340 10.31 0.39 -3.05
CA LEU A 340 10.41 0.73 -1.64
C LEU A 340 9.16 1.41 -1.09
N LEU A 341 8.15 1.64 -1.95
CA LEU A 341 6.94 2.39 -1.61
C LEU A 341 7.29 3.75 -0.96
N ASP A 342 6.66 4.09 0.17
CA ASP A 342 6.93 5.30 0.95
C ASP A 342 7.74 5.04 2.23
N ALA A 343 8.32 3.85 2.38
CA ALA A 343 8.94 3.44 3.65
C ALA A 343 10.12 4.32 4.07
N GLN A 344 10.81 4.97 3.13
CA GLN A 344 11.99 5.79 3.39
C GLN A 344 11.66 7.10 4.13
N ASP A 345 10.44 7.60 4.00
CA ASP A 345 9.98 8.78 4.74
C ASP A 345 9.98 8.56 6.27
N TRP A 346 9.96 7.31 6.71
CA TRP A 346 9.82 6.92 8.11
C TRP A 346 11.16 6.53 8.75
N MET A 347 12.19 6.33 7.93
CA MET A 347 13.47 5.82 8.37
C MET A 347 14.35 6.95 8.95
N SER A 348 15.13 6.62 9.98
CA SER A 348 16.24 7.46 10.41
C SER A 348 17.38 7.41 9.38
N ASP A 349 18.31 8.36 9.46
CA ASP A 349 19.46 8.40 8.54
C ASP A 349 20.32 7.14 8.63
N GLY A 350 20.50 6.58 9.83
CA GLY A 350 21.19 5.31 10.01
C GLY A 350 20.48 4.16 9.28
N GLN A 351 19.13 4.07 9.40
CA GLN A 351 18.33 3.05 8.71
C GLN A 351 18.36 3.23 7.20
N LEU A 352 18.31 4.48 6.70
CA LEU A 352 18.45 4.77 5.27
C LEU A 352 19.81 4.32 4.74
N ASN A 353 20.90 4.62 5.46
CA ASN A 353 22.24 4.22 5.06
C ASN A 353 22.42 2.70 5.07
N ASP A 354 21.87 2.00 6.07
CA ASP A 354 21.90 0.54 6.11
C ASP A 354 21.11 -0.06 4.94
N LEU A 355 19.92 0.48 4.63
CA LEU A 355 19.12 0.07 3.49
C LEU A 355 19.85 0.29 2.16
N TRP A 356 20.37 1.50 1.93
CA TRP A 356 20.98 1.84 0.65
C TRP A 356 22.33 1.15 0.43
N ARG A 357 23.03 0.78 1.50
CA ARG A 357 24.23 -0.10 1.42
C ARG A 357 23.84 -1.49 0.89
N GLU A 358 22.76 -2.08 1.40
CA GLU A 358 22.28 -3.38 0.94
C GLU A 358 21.67 -3.31 -0.45
N VAL A 359 20.92 -2.25 -0.78
CA VAL A 359 20.43 -1.98 -2.13
C VAL A 359 21.61 -1.92 -3.11
N MET A 360 22.67 -1.15 -2.78
CA MET A 360 23.86 -1.03 -3.61
C MET A 360 24.58 -2.37 -3.80
N ARG A 361 24.76 -3.14 -2.74
CA ARG A 361 25.44 -4.44 -2.78
C ARG A 361 24.69 -5.46 -3.64
N THR A 362 23.36 -5.51 -3.49
CA THR A 362 22.51 -6.52 -4.17
C THR A 362 22.07 -6.11 -5.57
N ALA A 363 22.29 -4.85 -5.97
CA ALA A 363 21.89 -4.32 -7.27
C ALA A 363 22.67 -4.96 -8.42
N ALA A 364 21.96 -5.58 -9.36
CA ALA A 364 22.51 -6.03 -10.62
C ALA A 364 22.89 -4.84 -11.53
N PRO A 365 23.77 -5.01 -12.54
CA PRO A 365 24.05 -3.96 -13.49
C PRO A 365 22.79 -3.39 -14.12
N GLY A 366 22.64 -2.05 -14.13
CA GLY A 366 21.45 -1.35 -14.63
C GLY A 366 20.21 -1.50 -13.76
N ALA A 367 20.37 -1.88 -12.49
CA ALA A 367 19.26 -1.98 -11.53
C ALA A 367 18.54 -0.64 -11.38
N ARG A 368 17.24 -0.72 -11.12
CA ARG A 368 16.37 0.44 -10.90
C ARG A 368 15.73 0.39 -9.52
N VAL A 369 15.69 1.53 -8.85
CA VAL A 369 15.01 1.74 -7.57
C VAL A 369 13.91 2.75 -7.78
N ILE A 370 12.68 2.40 -7.39
CA ILE A 370 11.56 3.34 -7.36
C ILE A 370 11.00 3.46 -5.95
N PHE A 371 10.59 4.67 -5.61
CA PHE A 371 9.88 4.95 -4.36
C PHE A 371 9.06 6.24 -4.47
N ARG A 372 8.20 6.44 -3.49
CA ARG A 372 7.39 7.65 -3.35
C ARG A 372 7.69 8.35 -2.05
N THR A 373 7.38 9.64 -2.01
CA THR A 373 7.53 10.49 -0.82
C THR A 373 6.26 11.29 -0.57
N ALA A 374 6.00 11.59 0.70
CA ALA A 374 4.87 12.43 1.07
C ALA A 374 5.00 13.85 0.51
N ALA A 375 6.20 14.44 0.52
CA ALA A 375 6.53 15.72 -0.09
C ALA A 375 7.19 15.54 -1.47
N ALA A 376 7.28 16.60 -2.26
CA ALA A 376 7.87 16.53 -3.60
C ALA A 376 9.37 16.17 -3.66
N PRO A 377 10.24 16.68 -2.77
CA PRO A 377 11.66 16.38 -2.84
C PRO A 377 11.98 14.93 -2.47
N SER A 378 13.05 14.38 -3.07
CA SER A 378 13.65 13.12 -2.62
C SER A 378 14.18 13.27 -1.19
N VAL A 379 13.98 12.24 -0.37
CA VAL A 379 14.44 12.20 1.03
C VAL A 379 15.91 11.75 1.18
N LEU A 380 16.60 11.42 0.09
CA LEU A 380 17.92 10.82 0.13
C LEU A 380 19.08 11.84 0.23
N PRO A 381 19.07 12.97 -0.52
CA PRO A 381 20.16 13.94 -0.45
C PRO A 381 20.35 14.49 0.96
N GLY A 382 21.59 14.48 1.45
CA GLY A 382 21.95 14.94 2.79
C GLY A 382 21.63 13.95 3.92
N ARG A 383 20.98 12.81 3.63
CA ARG A 383 20.64 11.76 4.60
C ARG A 383 21.33 10.43 4.31
N VAL A 384 21.47 10.06 3.05
CA VAL A 384 22.25 8.91 2.59
C VAL A 384 23.65 9.40 2.19
N HIS A 385 24.69 8.64 2.52
CA HIS A 385 26.06 8.98 2.22
C HIS A 385 26.28 9.26 0.73
N ASP A 386 26.99 10.34 0.41
CA ASP A 386 27.20 10.80 -0.96
C ASP A 386 27.93 9.76 -1.83
N GLU A 387 28.85 8.99 -1.25
CA GLU A 387 29.55 7.90 -1.93
C GLU A 387 28.61 6.80 -2.44
N VAL A 388 27.51 6.52 -1.72
CA VAL A 388 26.47 5.58 -2.14
C VAL A 388 25.62 6.19 -3.24
N LEU A 389 25.14 7.43 -3.04
CA LEU A 389 24.30 8.12 -4.00
C LEU A 389 25.02 8.43 -5.32
N ALA A 390 26.33 8.69 -5.27
CA ALA A 390 27.16 8.95 -6.46
C ALA A 390 27.16 7.76 -7.46
N ARG A 391 26.84 6.54 -7.00
CA ARG A 391 26.72 5.35 -7.86
C ARG A 391 25.40 5.29 -8.60
N TRP A 392 24.43 6.10 -8.24
CA TRP A 392 23.09 6.13 -8.82
C TRP A 392 22.86 7.40 -9.62
N ASP A 393 22.13 7.29 -10.70
CA ASP A 393 21.66 8.39 -11.53
C ASP A 393 20.20 8.67 -11.16
N TYR A 394 19.96 9.82 -10.52
CA TYR A 394 18.60 10.28 -10.24
C TYR A 394 17.95 10.81 -11.52
N ARG A 395 16.94 10.14 -11.98
CA ARG A 395 16.18 10.45 -13.19
C ARG A 395 15.07 11.46 -12.90
N GLU A 396 15.45 12.72 -12.63
CA GLU A 396 14.50 13.75 -12.19
C GLU A 396 13.37 13.98 -13.20
N ALA A 397 13.68 14.20 -14.46
CA ALA A 397 12.66 14.45 -15.49
C ALA A 397 11.71 13.25 -15.68
N GLU A 398 12.24 12.02 -15.65
CA GLU A 398 11.43 10.81 -15.72
C GLU A 398 10.58 10.67 -14.44
N SER A 399 11.13 10.99 -13.27
CA SER A 399 10.42 10.95 -11.99
C SER A 399 9.22 11.88 -11.98
N LEU A 400 9.36 13.12 -12.46
CA LEU A 400 8.27 14.08 -12.59
C LEU A 400 7.21 13.59 -13.59
N ALA A 401 7.62 13.02 -14.73
CA ALA A 401 6.71 12.47 -15.72
C ALA A 401 5.91 11.27 -15.17
N PHE A 402 6.55 10.37 -14.41
CA PHE A 402 5.87 9.25 -13.76
C PHE A 402 4.96 9.72 -12.63
N HIS A 403 5.37 10.71 -11.84
CA HIS A 403 4.52 11.32 -10.82
C HIS A 403 3.24 11.94 -11.43
N ALA A 404 3.35 12.59 -12.57
CA ALA A 404 2.20 13.17 -13.27
C ALA A 404 1.19 12.08 -13.72
N ARG A 405 1.68 10.89 -14.08
CA ARG A 405 0.89 9.74 -14.54
C ARG A 405 0.32 8.88 -13.43
N ASP A 406 0.77 9.04 -12.17
CA ASP A 406 0.31 8.23 -11.04
C ASP A 406 -1.13 8.59 -10.67
N ARG A 407 -2.06 7.66 -10.95
CA ARG A 407 -3.51 7.84 -10.75
C ARG A 407 -3.93 7.81 -9.29
N SER A 408 -3.08 7.31 -8.39
CA SER A 408 -3.38 7.26 -6.95
C SER A 408 -3.42 8.64 -6.32
N SER A 409 -2.57 9.56 -6.80
CA SER A 409 -2.56 11.00 -6.47
C SER A 409 -2.38 11.35 -4.99
N ILE A 410 -1.92 10.40 -4.15
CA ILE A 410 -1.79 10.62 -2.69
C ILE A 410 -0.39 11.09 -2.28
N TYR A 411 0.62 10.85 -3.12
CA TYR A 411 2.02 11.21 -2.83
C TYR A 411 2.38 12.58 -3.41
N GLY A 412 3.41 13.22 -2.83
CA GLY A 412 3.96 14.48 -3.33
C GLY A 412 5.08 14.29 -4.34
N GLY A 413 5.78 13.15 -4.29
CA GLY A 413 6.87 12.83 -5.20
C GLY A 413 6.90 11.35 -5.61
N PHE A 414 7.40 11.12 -6.82
CA PHE A 414 7.82 9.82 -7.34
C PHE A 414 9.31 9.93 -7.68
N HIS A 415 10.10 8.93 -7.34
CA HIS A 415 11.55 8.97 -7.52
C HIS A 415 12.05 7.71 -8.21
N LEU A 416 12.89 7.90 -9.21
CA LEU A 416 13.57 6.85 -9.96
C LEU A 416 15.09 7.05 -9.89
N TYR A 417 15.78 6.04 -9.38
CA TYR A 417 17.24 5.94 -9.37
C TYR A 417 17.67 4.76 -10.22
N VAL A 418 18.67 4.96 -11.07
CA VAL A 418 19.24 3.92 -11.94
C VAL A 418 20.72 3.73 -11.61
N LEU A 419 21.13 2.48 -11.37
CA LEU A 419 22.55 2.17 -11.10
C LEU A 419 23.38 2.51 -12.31
N ARG A 420 24.41 3.37 -12.12
CA ARG A 420 25.35 3.76 -13.17
C ARG A 420 26.15 2.54 -13.62
N SER A 421 26.32 2.39 -14.95
CA SER A 421 27.27 1.43 -15.48
C SER A 421 28.68 1.81 -15.03
N THR A 422 29.41 0.87 -14.44
CA THR A 422 30.85 1.05 -14.25
C THR A 422 31.50 0.92 -15.63
N SER A 423 31.93 2.05 -16.18
CA SER A 423 32.80 2.06 -17.37
C SER A 423 34.12 1.36 -17.08
#